data_946a8080b2fda165bbf75c60cc4db6cf
#
_entry.id   946a8080b2fda165bbf75c60cc4db6cf
#
_cell.length_a   1.000
_cell.length_b   1.000
_cell.length_c   1.000
_cell.angle_alpha   90.00
_cell.angle_beta   90.00
_cell.angle_gamma   90.00
#
_symmetry.space_group_name_H-M   'P 1'
#
loop_
_entity.id
_entity.type
_entity.pdbx_description
1 polymer ?
#
loop_
_entity_poly.entity_id
_entity_poly.type
_entity_poly.pdbx_seq_one_letter_code
_entity_poly.pdbx_strand_id
1 'polypeptide(L)'
;TFDLSAEGDRITISHAGGDPVGLDALRIEIGVDGEKLAHQPPVPFFAAEGFHGGPSGAFNPETDDEWAVGESGTLRVAGTNDPTLEPGARLTVELFHGGKRIASLSTRVG
;
A
#
# COMPACT_ATOMS: atom_id res chain seq x y z
N THR A 1 -0.40 14.57 -2.14
CA THR A 1 -0.85 13.92 -3.38
C THR A 1 -0.14 12.58 -3.54
N PHE A 2 -0.90 11.55 -3.91
CA PHE A 2 -0.37 10.20 -4.07
C PHE A 2 -0.91 9.59 -5.36
N ASP A 3 -0.10 8.71 -5.97
CA ASP A 3 -0.50 7.96 -7.16
C ASP A 3 -0.49 6.48 -6.83
N LEU A 4 -1.44 5.75 -7.41
CA LEU A 4 -1.62 4.32 -7.19
C LEU A 4 -1.55 3.59 -8.52
N SER A 5 -0.77 2.52 -8.55
CA SER A 5 -0.77 1.59 -9.69
C SER A 5 -0.73 0.16 -9.18
N ALA A 6 -1.23 -0.75 -9.99
CA ALA A 6 -1.24 -2.17 -9.65
C ALA A 6 -1.09 -3.00 -10.91
N GLU A 7 -0.25 -4.04 -10.82
CA GLU A 7 -0.02 -4.97 -11.93
C GLU A 7 0.24 -6.36 -11.36
N GLY A 8 -0.55 -7.33 -11.77
CA GLY A 8 -0.50 -8.65 -11.20
C GLY A 8 -0.80 -8.63 -9.71
N ASP A 9 0.13 -9.09 -8.89
CA ASP A 9 0.01 -9.08 -7.43
C ASP A 9 0.69 -7.86 -6.77
N ARG A 10 1.25 -6.95 -7.57
CA ARG A 10 2.06 -5.82 -7.09
C ARG A 10 1.25 -4.53 -7.01
N ILE A 11 1.32 -3.87 -5.87
CA ILE A 11 0.72 -2.56 -5.63
C ILE A 11 1.85 -1.56 -5.42
N THR A 12 1.83 -0.44 -6.13
CA THR A 12 2.81 0.63 -5.97
C THR A 12 2.09 1.93 -5.63
N ILE A 13 2.52 2.57 -4.55
CA ILE A 13 1.99 3.86 -4.12
C ILE A 13 3.13 4.86 -4.12
N SER A 14 2.97 5.93 -4.88
CA SER A 14 4.00 6.96 -5.03
C SER A 14 3.56 8.25 -4.35
N HIS A 15 4.48 8.89 -3.66
CA HIS A 15 4.25 10.20 -3.05
C HIS A 15 4.55 11.26 -4.12
N ALA A 16 3.52 11.93 -4.60
CA ALA A 16 3.62 12.85 -5.74
C ALA A 16 3.65 14.32 -5.34
N GLY A 17 3.34 14.64 -4.10
CA GLY A 17 3.37 16.03 -3.64
C GLY A 17 2.89 16.15 -2.20
N GLY A 18 3.33 17.18 -1.51
CA GLY A 18 2.99 17.45 -0.14
C GLY A 18 4.12 17.15 0.84
N ASP A 19 3.82 17.20 2.12
CA ASP A 19 4.81 16.97 3.18
C ASP A 19 5.18 15.49 3.29
N PRO A 20 6.39 15.19 3.79
CA PRO A 20 6.76 13.80 4.10
C PRO A 20 5.78 13.16 5.08
N VAL A 21 5.55 11.86 4.93
CA VAL A 21 4.64 11.10 5.80
C VAL A 21 5.46 10.21 6.71
N GLY A 22 5.30 10.37 8.02
CA GLY A 22 5.97 9.51 9.00
C GLY A 22 5.40 8.09 8.95
N LEU A 23 6.27 7.11 8.78
CA LEU A 23 5.84 5.71 8.63
C LEU A 23 5.32 5.09 9.91
N ASP A 24 5.78 5.57 11.06
CA ASP A 24 5.37 5.04 12.36
C ASP A 24 3.89 5.32 12.67
N ALA A 25 3.32 6.35 12.06
CA ALA A 25 1.90 6.68 12.21
C ALA A 25 1.06 6.35 10.97
N LEU A 26 1.67 5.76 9.95
CA LEU A 26 1.00 5.42 8.69
C LEU A 26 0.25 4.10 8.80
N ARG A 27 -1.00 4.10 8.31
CA ARG A 27 -1.80 2.89 8.17
C ARG A 27 -2.33 2.83 6.74
N ILE A 28 -2.26 1.67 6.13
CA ILE A 28 -2.76 1.44 4.78
C ILE A 28 -3.90 0.43 4.84
N GLU A 29 -5.04 0.76 4.23
CA GLU A 29 -6.16 -0.16 4.08
C GLU A 29 -6.39 -0.43 2.60
N ILE A 30 -6.45 -1.70 2.24
CA ILE A 30 -6.56 -2.15 0.85
C ILE A 30 -7.87 -2.90 0.67
N GLY A 31 -8.58 -2.57 -0.41
CA GLY A 31 -9.80 -3.27 -0.82
C GLY A 31 -9.75 -3.65 -2.28
N VAL A 32 -10.40 -4.75 -2.64
CA VAL A 32 -10.52 -5.24 -4.01
C VAL A 32 -11.99 -5.46 -4.32
N ASP A 33 -12.48 -4.80 -5.36
CA ASP A 33 -13.89 -4.86 -5.77
C ASP A 33 -14.88 -4.55 -4.63
N GLY A 34 -14.50 -3.58 -3.78
CA GLY A 34 -15.32 -3.13 -2.67
C GLY A 34 -15.19 -3.96 -1.39
N GLU A 35 -14.34 -4.98 -1.38
CA GLU A 35 -14.13 -5.85 -0.23
C GLU A 35 -12.72 -5.67 0.34
N LYS A 36 -12.63 -5.39 1.63
CA LYS A 36 -11.32 -5.22 2.28
C LYS A 36 -10.57 -6.54 2.35
N LEU A 37 -9.24 -6.47 2.17
CA LEU A 37 -8.39 -7.64 2.33
C LEU A 37 -8.48 -8.17 3.76
N ALA A 38 -8.47 -9.49 3.91
CA ALA A 38 -8.47 -10.13 5.22
C ALA A 38 -7.21 -9.78 6.02
N HIS A 39 -6.09 -9.65 5.34
CA HIS A 39 -4.81 -9.26 5.95
C HIS A 39 -4.38 -7.93 5.38
N GLN A 40 -4.30 -6.90 6.23
CA GLN A 40 -3.86 -5.57 5.85
C GLN A 40 -2.37 -5.40 6.15
N PRO A 41 -1.63 -4.60 5.36
CA PRO A 41 -0.19 -4.46 5.56
C PRO A 41 0.13 -3.60 6.78
N PRO A 42 0.90 -4.14 7.75
CA PRO A 42 1.46 -3.31 8.81
C PRO A 42 2.68 -2.57 8.26
N VAL A 43 2.66 -1.25 8.22
CA VAL A 43 3.73 -0.45 7.62
C VAL A 43 4.53 0.25 8.72
N PRO A 44 5.87 0.23 8.66
CA PRO A 44 6.74 -0.58 7.78
C PRO A 44 6.81 -2.03 8.27
N PHE A 45 7.14 -2.97 7.36
CA PHE A 45 7.22 -4.38 7.75
C PHE A 45 8.27 -5.14 6.92
N PHE A 46 8.84 -6.21 7.49
CA PHE A 46 9.76 -7.10 6.78
C PHE A 46 9.01 -8.21 6.06
N ALA A 47 8.02 -8.80 6.73
CA ALA A 47 7.16 -9.81 6.16
C ALA A 47 5.84 -9.82 6.92
N ALA A 48 4.75 -10.05 6.22
CA ALA A 48 3.43 -10.07 6.82
C ALA A 48 2.57 -11.15 6.19
N GLU A 49 1.65 -11.70 6.98
CA GLU A 49 0.69 -12.68 6.49
C GLU A 49 -0.18 -12.05 5.41
N GLY A 50 -0.36 -12.78 4.32
CA GLY A 50 -1.14 -12.30 3.18
C GLY A 50 -0.33 -11.52 2.15
N PHE A 51 0.99 -11.38 2.35
CA PHE A 51 1.87 -10.67 1.43
C PHE A 51 3.11 -11.49 1.11
N HIS A 52 3.63 -11.34 -0.12
CA HIS A 52 4.84 -12.01 -0.56
C HIS A 52 6.07 -11.26 -0.05
N GLY A 53 6.76 -11.81 0.93
CA GLY A 53 7.97 -11.23 1.49
C GLY A 53 7.73 -9.86 2.10
N GLY A 54 8.79 -9.08 2.25
CA GLY A 54 8.69 -7.70 2.73
C GLY A 54 8.41 -6.73 1.59
N PRO A 55 7.95 -5.52 1.92
CA PRO A 55 7.74 -4.49 0.91
C PRO A 55 9.07 -3.96 0.41
N SER A 56 9.05 -3.26 -0.71
CA SER A 56 10.22 -2.56 -1.22
C SER A 56 9.98 -1.06 -1.26
N GLY A 57 11.05 -0.30 -1.37
CA GLY A 57 10.99 1.16 -1.39
C GLY A 57 10.67 1.76 -0.04
N ALA A 58 9.83 2.76 -0.02
CA ALA A 58 9.54 3.57 1.18
C ALA A 58 8.92 2.78 2.35
N PHE A 59 8.29 1.63 2.07
CA PHE A 59 7.63 0.84 3.10
C PHE A 59 8.55 -0.19 3.75
N ASN A 60 9.78 -0.29 3.31
CA ASN A 60 10.74 -1.23 3.90
C ASN A 60 11.30 -0.60 5.18
N PRO A 61 11.34 -1.34 6.32
CA PRO A 61 11.83 -0.77 7.58
C PRO A 61 13.33 -0.46 7.60
N GLU A 62 14.07 -0.89 6.59
CA GLU A 62 15.50 -0.55 6.46
C GLU A 62 15.72 0.79 5.77
N THR A 63 14.66 1.42 5.23
CA THR A 63 14.75 2.76 4.65
C THR A 63 14.47 3.81 5.73
N ASP A 64 14.34 5.08 5.31
CA ASP A 64 14.05 6.17 6.23
C ASP A 64 12.71 6.01 6.94
N ASP A 65 12.55 6.67 8.07
CA ASP A 65 11.30 6.69 8.83
C ASP A 65 10.22 7.54 8.16
N GLU A 66 10.56 8.23 7.08
CA GLU A 66 9.66 9.11 6.37
C GLU A 66 9.53 8.74 4.90
N TRP A 67 8.33 8.92 4.39
CA TRP A 67 8.00 8.73 2.98
C TRP A 67 7.86 10.10 2.33
N ALA A 68 8.86 10.48 1.55
CA ALA A 68 8.97 11.81 0.96
C ALA A 68 8.53 11.82 -0.50
N VAL A 69 8.30 13.02 -1.03
CA VAL A 69 7.96 13.23 -2.44
C VAL A 69 9.01 12.58 -3.33
N GLY A 70 8.53 11.87 -4.35
CA GLY A 70 9.38 11.15 -5.28
C GLY A 70 9.70 9.72 -4.87
N GLU A 71 9.32 9.32 -3.65
CA GLU A 71 9.52 7.96 -3.17
C GLU A 71 8.28 7.10 -3.37
N SER A 72 8.50 5.84 -3.70
CA SER A 72 7.42 4.87 -3.90
C SER A 72 7.59 3.69 -2.97
N GLY A 73 6.47 3.18 -2.45
CA GLY A 73 6.44 1.93 -1.71
C GLY A 73 5.70 0.87 -2.51
N THR A 74 6.19 -0.35 -2.49
CA THR A 74 5.62 -1.46 -3.25
C THR A 74 5.31 -2.64 -2.34
N LEU A 75 4.13 -3.21 -2.54
CA LEU A 75 3.62 -4.38 -1.82
C LEU A 75 3.20 -5.44 -2.81
N ARG A 76 3.33 -6.72 -2.42
CA ARG A 76 2.85 -7.83 -3.24
C ARG A 76 1.86 -8.67 -2.44
N VAL A 77 0.63 -8.75 -2.92
CA VAL A 77 -0.45 -9.49 -2.25
C VAL A 77 -0.30 -10.99 -2.53
N ALA A 78 -0.26 -11.80 -1.47
CA ALA A 78 -0.11 -13.25 -1.59
C ALA A 78 -1.46 -13.93 -1.81
N GLY A 79 -1.43 -15.16 -2.35
CA GLY A 79 -2.63 -15.97 -2.53
C GLY A 79 -3.29 -16.39 -1.20
N THR A 80 -2.60 -16.23 -0.08
CA THR A 80 -3.16 -16.48 1.25
C THR A 80 -4.03 -15.32 1.74
N ASN A 81 -4.02 -14.19 1.04
CA ASN A 81 -4.92 -13.07 1.34
C ASN A 81 -6.25 -13.29 0.62
N ASP A 82 -7.30 -12.60 1.05
CA ASP A 82 -8.63 -12.73 0.46
C ASP A 82 -9.36 -11.37 0.54
N PRO A 83 -9.83 -10.84 -0.58
CA PRO A 83 -9.60 -11.31 -1.95
C PRO A 83 -8.16 -11.09 -2.43
N THR A 84 -7.76 -11.81 -3.48
CA THR A 84 -6.47 -11.61 -4.12
C THR A 84 -6.59 -10.58 -5.24
N LEU A 85 -5.44 -10.05 -5.68
CA LEU A 85 -5.42 -9.16 -6.84
C LEU A 85 -5.50 -9.95 -8.13
N GLU A 86 -6.41 -9.53 -9.02
CA GLU A 86 -6.53 -10.12 -10.34
C GLU A 86 -6.63 -9.03 -11.39
N PRO A 87 -6.14 -9.27 -12.62
CA PRO A 87 -6.23 -8.27 -13.69
C PRO A 87 -7.68 -7.86 -13.94
N GLY A 88 -7.89 -6.55 -14.05
CA GLY A 88 -9.22 -5.99 -14.26
C GLY A 88 -10.00 -5.66 -13.00
N ALA A 89 -9.57 -6.16 -11.85
CA ALA A 89 -10.22 -5.86 -10.58
C ALA A 89 -10.03 -4.39 -10.20
N ARG A 90 -10.96 -3.84 -9.43
CA ARG A 90 -10.82 -2.48 -8.90
C ARG A 90 -10.09 -2.53 -7.56
N LEU A 91 -8.94 -1.89 -7.51
CA LEU A 91 -8.15 -1.75 -6.29
C LEU A 91 -8.45 -0.39 -5.67
N THR A 92 -8.78 -0.39 -4.38
CA THR A 92 -8.90 0.83 -3.57
C THR A 92 -7.88 0.79 -2.45
N VAL A 93 -7.24 1.93 -2.21
CA VAL A 93 -6.27 2.07 -1.13
C VAL A 93 -6.58 3.34 -0.37
N GLU A 94 -6.71 3.22 0.94
CA GLU A 94 -6.88 4.38 1.82
C GLU A 94 -5.65 4.52 2.70
N LEU A 95 -5.14 5.73 2.81
CA LEU A 95 -3.98 6.03 3.63
C LEU A 95 -4.40 6.85 4.84
N PHE A 96 -3.96 6.42 6.02
CA PHE A 96 -4.24 7.10 7.28
C PHE A 96 -2.94 7.47 7.96
N HIS A 97 -2.91 8.64 8.56
CA HIS A 97 -1.76 9.10 9.34
C HIS A 97 -2.25 9.66 10.67
N GLY A 98 -1.78 9.09 11.78
CA GLY A 98 -2.23 9.49 13.09
C GLY A 98 -3.73 9.29 13.31
N GLY A 99 -4.32 8.28 12.66
CA GLY A 99 -5.74 7.98 12.76
C GLY A 99 -6.63 8.81 11.83
N LYS A 100 -6.05 9.70 11.03
CA LYS A 100 -6.77 10.56 10.12
C LYS A 100 -6.51 10.15 8.66
N ARG A 101 -7.58 10.01 7.86
CA ARG A 101 -7.43 9.67 6.45
C ARG A 101 -6.81 10.84 5.69
N ILE A 102 -5.68 10.57 5.02
CA ILE A 102 -4.97 11.58 4.23
C ILE A 102 -5.14 11.37 2.73
N ALA A 103 -5.55 10.19 2.30
CA ALA A 103 -5.78 9.93 0.87
C ALA A 103 -6.71 8.74 0.67
N SER A 104 -7.45 8.77 -0.43
CA SER A 104 -8.26 7.65 -0.89
C SER A 104 -8.00 7.51 -2.38
N LEU A 105 -7.47 6.37 -2.79
CA LEU A 105 -7.00 6.13 -4.15
C LEU A 105 -7.68 4.92 -4.73
N SER A 106 -7.90 4.90 -6.04
CA SER A 106 -8.39 3.71 -6.70
C SER A 106 -7.81 3.60 -8.10
N THR A 107 -7.63 2.35 -8.55
CA THR A 107 -7.15 2.04 -9.89
C THR A 107 -7.64 0.66 -10.28
N ARG A 108 -7.42 0.28 -11.54
CA ARG A 108 -7.65 -1.09 -11.97
C ARG A 108 -6.33 -1.83 -12.04
N VAL A 109 -6.37 -3.11 -11.66
CA VAL A 109 -5.20 -3.98 -11.72
C VAL A 109 -4.92 -4.31 -13.18
N GLY A 110 -3.69 -4.08 -13.58
CA GLY A 110 -3.23 -4.37 -14.95
C GLY A 110 -2.83 -5.81 -15.16
#